data_a423fa70c37be15e674a77b1bbc15655
#
_entry.id   a423fa70c37be15e674a77b1bbc15655
#
_cell.length_a   1.000
_cell.length_b   1.000
_cell.length_c   1.000
_cell.angle_alpha   90.00
_cell.angle_beta   90.00
_cell.angle_gamma   90.00
#
_symmetry.space_group_name_H-M   'P 1'
#
loop_
_entity.id
_entity.type
_entity.pdbx_description
1 polymer ?
#
loop_
_entity_poly.entity_id
_entity_poly.type
_entity_poly.pdbx_seq_one_letter_code
_entity_poly.pdbx_strand_id
1 'polypeptide(L)'
;MAELWNKFPRLSLQDEEQIVRDALPQFLFYEKKGKTAWCYCTACRRSEVFREHIYADGIEIGGSDVPGKLKHNEYGECPMCGHKVKYKAEGRGHKTLSAWGNYAVCTAIDNTLFINAIKVKVSWRDLEEPFVNVEGYRKYIFSEHGSEAKRFTWAEGFVTMKSINEPVFGSFCNSQDSYEYSHLYTLINEWEIEKTFLKYCPFDEYFQAARSVNPILFLKFAAKNPKLTEQLWKCGFRELVEESVTRKSRFDKLINWKCTEIKKALDFNSEEMRYWKSAEDSVRFSDRLYAYMLLKRVKGINSFDERMQIISKDGMELIEKEVALTGKTGATFVKVRNHISKCAGRSKINRYTYAIEWLDCNTMMNTLKYPKESVLRFPKSLSALHNRLVNELNAAESEKQRKEDISYDAKIKEQDKKLAGLMYSNLLYTTVLPESMQDIRTEGKVLDHCVASYAERHAKGITHIFFIRKRWKPEERWYTIEVTADGYIRQCYGYKDNQTIKKPESIKLFEKEYQLFLDHVYKRLTDEEYEKAAMKLADNGGNENGRSNNNQLTA
;
A
#
# COMPACT_ATOMS: atom_id res chain seq x y z
N MET A 1 -9.20 2.13 27.04
CA MET A 1 -8.33 1.27 26.17
C MET A 1 -7.10 0.72 26.90
N ALA A 2 -6.31 1.53 27.66
CA ALA A 2 -5.14 0.99 28.36
C ALA A 2 -5.46 -0.18 29.32
N GLU A 3 -6.54 -0.09 30.08
CA GLU A 3 -7.00 -1.19 30.96
C GLU A 3 -7.42 -2.45 30.20
N LEU A 4 -7.99 -2.30 29.00
CA LEU A 4 -8.37 -3.43 28.16
C LEU A 4 -7.14 -4.18 27.64
N TRP A 5 -6.03 -3.46 27.35
CA TRP A 5 -4.77 -4.11 26.96
C TRP A 5 -4.18 -4.96 28.09
N ASN A 6 -4.40 -4.60 29.34
CA ASN A 6 -3.97 -5.40 30.50
C ASN A 6 -4.79 -6.70 30.65
N LYS A 7 -6.04 -6.70 30.17
CA LYS A 7 -6.92 -7.87 30.13
C LYS A 7 -6.77 -8.73 28.87
N PHE A 8 -5.85 -8.37 27.96
CA PHE A 8 -5.73 -9.07 26.68
C PHE A 8 -5.40 -10.56 26.88
N PRO A 9 -6.25 -11.49 26.41
CA PRO A 9 -6.09 -12.91 26.69
C PRO A 9 -4.84 -13.48 26.00
N ARG A 10 -4.19 -14.42 26.67
CA ARG A 10 -3.17 -15.26 26.04
C ARG A 10 -3.86 -16.32 25.19
N LEU A 11 -3.23 -16.74 24.12
CA LEU A 11 -3.67 -17.88 23.35
C LEU A 11 -3.62 -19.14 24.25
N SER A 12 -4.68 -19.93 24.27
CA SER A 12 -4.71 -21.18 25.04
C SER A 12 -4.04 -22.30 24.25
N LEU A 13 -3.51 -23.29 24.96
CA LEU A 13 -2.99 -24.51 24.32
C LEU A 13 -4.09 -25.25 23.53
N GLN A 14 -5.34 -25.20 24.01
CA GLN A 14 -6.49 -25.79 23.31
C GLN A 14 -6.75 -25.10 21.96
N ASP A 15 -6.65 -23.76 21.89
CA ASP A 15 -6.80 -23.03 20.63
C ASP A 15 -5.69 -23.41 19.64
N GLU A 16 -4.44 -23.53 20.12
CA GLU A 16 -3.32 -23.94 19.29
C GLU A 16 -3.50 -25.35 18.73
N GLU A 17 -3.90 -26.28 19.58
CA GLU A 17 -4.18 -27.69 19.19
C GLU A 17 -5.34 -27.77 18.21
N GLN A 18 -6.42 -27.01 18.43
CA GLN A 18 -7.57 -26.95 17.54
C GLN A 18 -7.16 -26.44 16.15
N ILE A 19 -6.37 -25.37 16.08
CA ILE A 19 -5.89 -24.82 14.81
C ILE A 19 -5.06 -25.86 14.05
N VAL A 20 -4.15 -26.55 14.73
CA VAL A 20 -3.29 -27.55 14.10
C VAL A 20 -4.11 -28.73 13.58
N ARG A 21 -5.14 -29.17 14.32
CA ARG A 21 -5.96 -30.33 13.97
C ARG A 21 -7.00 -30.01 12.89
N ASP A 22 -7.72 -28.89 13.04
CA ASP A 22 -8.98 -28.69 12.33
C ASP A 22 -8.84 -27.66 11.19
N ALA A 23 -7.90 -26.72 11.30
CA ALA A 23 -7.77 -25.61 10.36
C ALA A 23 -6.62 -25.76 9.36
N LEU A 24 -5.57 -26.51 9.68
CA LEU A 24 -4.48 -26.80 8.75
C LEU A 24 -4.80 -27.98 7.84
N PRO A 25 -4.26 -28.01 6.61
CA PRO A 25 -4.38 -29.17 5.74
C PRO A 25 -3.83 -30.42 6.42
N GLN A 26 -4.63 -31.49 6.42
CA GLN A 26 -4.24 -32.76 7.01
C GLN A 26 -3.75 -33.74 5.94
N PHE A 27 -2.83 -34.62 6.32
CA PHE A 27 -2.17 -35.55 5.42
C PHE A 27 -2.27 -36.98 5.95
N LEU A 28 -2.35 -37.95 5.01
CA LEU A 28 -2.11 -39.35 5.27
C LEU A 28 -0.81 -39.73 4.56
N PHE A 29 0.25 -39.96 5.31
CA PHE A 29 1.48 -40.54 4.79
C PHE A 29 1.31 -42.03 4.65
N TYR A 30 1.75 -42.62 3.56
CA TYR A 30 1.62 -44.04 3.31
C TYR A 30 2.83 -44.63 2.59
N GLU A 31 3.15 -45.89 2.93
CA GLU A 31 4.11 -46.73 2.23
C GLU A 31 3.46 -48.07 1.89
N LYS A 32 3.41 -48.44 0.60
CA LYS A 32 2.91 -49.74 0.15
C LYS A 32 4.06 -50.68 -0.13
N LYS A 33 4.07 -51.87 0.51
CA LYS A 33 5.03 -52.94 0.30
C LYS A 33 4.27 -54.25 0.03
N GLY A 34 4.07 -54.57 -1.26
CA GLY A 34 3.30 -55.76 -1.65
C GLY A 34 1.86 -55.69 -1.12
N LYS A 35 1.51 -56.65 -0.29
CA LYS A 35 0.17 -56.80 0.31
C LYS A 35 -0.02 -56.04 1.64
N THR A 36 0.90 -55.17 2.01
CA THR A 36 0.83 -54.34 3.20
C THR A 36 0.88 -52.87 2.87
N ALA A 37 0.18 -52.05 3.65
CA ALA A 37 0.26 -50.58 3.57
C ALA A 37 0.43 -50.01 4.99
N TRP A 38 1.55 -49.40 5.26
CA TRP A 38 1.72 -48.55 6.44
C TRP A 38 1.11 -47.18 6.16
N CYS A 39 0.35 -46.64 7.12
CA CYS A 39 -0.27 -45.35 7.05
C CYS A 39 -0.04 -44.57 8.36
N TYR A 40 0.24 -43.25 8.25
CA TYR A 40 0.25 -42.33 9.37
C TYR A 40 -0.65 -41.14 9.04
N CYS A 41 -1.60 -40.80 9.90
CA CYS A 41 -2.54 -39.69 9.72
C CYS A 41 -2.17 -38.52 10.62
N THR A 42 -2.01 -37.33 10.05
CA THR A 42 -1.71 -36.09 10.83
C THR A 42 -2.90 -35.61 11.64
N ALA A 43 -4.14 -35.90 11.24
CA ALA A 43 -5.35 -35.48 11.94
C ALA A 43 -5.55 -36.25 13.25
N CYS A 44 -5.47 -37.58 13.19
CA CYS A 44 -5.64 -38.43 14.41
C CYS A 44 -4.31 -38.79 15.07
N ARG A 45 -3.16 -38.44 14.48
CA ARG A 45 -1.81 -38.76 14.98
C ARG A 45 -1.58 -40.26 15.26
N ARG A 46 -2.26 -41.11 14.49
CA ARG A 46 -2.14 -42.57 14.61
C ARG A 46 -1.43 -43.14 13.38
N SER A 47 -0.64 -44.17 13.61
CA SER A 47 -0.07 -45.01 12.58
C SER A 47 -0.64 -46.42 12.66
N GLU A 48 -0.87 -47.03 11.49
CA GLU A 48 -1.39 -48.38 11.38
C GLU A 48 -0.81 -49.08 10.15
N VAL A 49 -0.66 -50.42 10.29
CA VAL A 49 -0.23 -51.27 9.19
C VAL A 49 -1.40 -52.14 8.76
N PHE A 50 -1.94 -51.82 7.61
CA PHE A 50 -2.99 -52.60 6.95
C PHE A 50 -2.38 -53.77 6.18
N ARG A 51 -3.00 -54.95 6.23
CA ARG A 51 -2.55 -56.15 5.52
C ARG A 51 -3.75 -56.75 4.79
N GLU A 52 -3.54 -57.26 3.56
CA GLU A 52 -4.60 -57.99 2.87
C GLU A 52 -5.10 -59.15 3.75
N HIS A 53 -6.40 -59.44 3.68
CA HIS A 53 -7.02 -60.55 4.37
C HIS A 53 -6.34 -61.86 4.00
N ILE A 54 -6.01 -62.67 5.02
CA ILE A 54 -5.39 -63.98 4.89
C ILE A 54 -6.44 -65.01 5.19
N TYR A 55 -6.63 -65.92 4.25
CA TYR A 55 -7.59 -66.99 4.36
C TYR A 55 -6.84 -68.35 4.42
N ALA A 56 -7.25 -69.21 5.33
CA ALA A 56 -6.85 -70.61 5.38
C ALA A 56 -8.13 -71.47 5.39
N ASP A 57 -8.20 -72.43 4.48
CA ASP A 57 -9.37 -73.34 4.28
C ASP A 57 -10.71 -72.59 4.13
N GLY A 58 -10.68 -71.40 3.50
CA GLY A 58 -11.88 -70.56 3.32
C GLY A 58 -12.32 -69.74 4.55
N ILE A 59 -11.59 -69.81 5.65
CA ILE A 59 -11.81 -69.06 6.86
C ILE A 59 -10.79 -67.93 6.93
N GLU A 60 -11.27 -66.70 7.18
CA GLU A 60 -10.40 -65.57 7.42
C GLU A 60 -9.67 -65.75 8.76
N ILE A 61 -8.32 -65.78 8.69
CA ILE A 61 -7.46 -65.97 9.86
C ILE A 61 -6.71 -64.69 10.26
N GLY A 62 -6.85 -63.65 9.51
CA GLY A 62 -6.26 -62.31 9.79
C GLY A 62 -6.22 -61.43 8.59
N GLY A 63 -5.93 -60.19 8.84
CA GLY A 63 -5.84 -59.14 7.85
C GLY A 63 -6.66 -57.91 8.26
N SER A 64 -6.63 -56.91 7.45
CA SER A 64 -7.43 -55.66 7.54
C SER A 64 -7.61 -55.11 6.13
N ASP A 65 -8.69 -54.42 5.91
CA ASP A 65 -8.91 -53.77 4.61
C ASP A 65 -7.78 -52.82 4.27
N VAL A 66 -6.96 -53.20 3.30
CA VAL A 66 -5.91 -52.32 2.76
C VAL A 66 -6.58 -51.17 2.00
N PRO A 67 -6.34 -49.89 2.35
CA PRO A 67 -6.95 -48.78 1.67
C PRO A 67 -6.70 -48.84 0.15
N GLY A 68 -7.78 -49.01 -0.64
CA GLY A 68 -7.69 -49.45 -2.02
C GLY A 68 -6.95 -48.48 -2.98
N LYS A 69 -7.21 -47.20 -2.91
CA LYS A 69 -6.70 -46.21 -3.88
C LYS A 69 -5.93 -45.08 -3.21
N LEU A 70 -4.83 -45.41 -2.52
CA LEU A 70 -3.92 -44.38 -2.03
C LEU A 70 -3.05 -43.90 -3.19
N LYS A 71 -3.32 -42.71 -3.73
CA LYS A 71 -2.51 -42.08 -4.77
C LYS A 71 -1.92 -40.77 -4.27
N HIS A 72 -0.64 -40.58 -4.53
CA HIS A 72 0.11 -39.40 -4.13
C HIS A 72 -0.55 -38.11 -4.64
N ASN A 73 -0.79 -37.15 -3.74
CA ASN A 73 -1.44 -35.86 -3.94
C ASN A 73 -2.96 -35.88 -4.20
N GLU A 74 -3.62 -37.04 -4.21
CA GLU A 74 -5.09 -37.12 -4.23
C GLU A 74 -5.67 -36.91 -2.82
N TYR A 75 -6.91 -36.43 -2.76
CA TYR A 75 -7.67 -36.31 -1.51
C TYR A 75 -8.51 -37.56 -1.30
N GLY A 76 -8.64 -37.94 -0.06
CA GLY A 76 -9.52 -39.03 0.37
C GLY A 76 -9.75 -39.01 1.87
N GLU A 77 -10.30 -40.07 2.41
CA GLU A 77 -10.56 -40.22 3.83
C GLU A 77 -9.47 -41.05 4.51
N CYS A 78 -9.16 -40.67 5.75
CA CYS A 78 -8.26 -41.47 6.57
C CYS A 78 -8.94 -42.79 6.95
N PRO A 79 -8.34 -43.96 6.72
CA PRO A 79 -8.95 -45.25 7.06
C PRO A 79 -9.06 -45.47 8.56
N MET A 80 -8.35 -44.67 9.38
CA MET A 80 -8.34 -44.83 10.85
C MET A 80 -9.35 -43.89 11.54
N CYS A 81 -9.70 -42.74 10.96
CA CYS A 81 -10.57 -41.76 11.63
C CYS A 81 -11.60 -41.07 10.71
N GLY A 82 -11.65 -41.44 9.42
CA GLY A 82 -12.59 -40.83 8.47
C GLY A 82 -12.30 -39.38 8.06
N HIS A 83 -11.30 -38.73 8.66
CA HIS A 83 -11.00 -37.32 8.35
C HIS A 83 -10.54 -37.18 6.90
N LYS A 84 -10.98 -36.11 6.24
CA LYS A 84 -10.55 -35.79 4.87
C LYS A 84 -9.09 -35.36 4.87
N VAL A 85 -8.25 -36.07 4.15
CA VAL A 85 -6.79 -35.89 4.12
C VAL A 85 -6.25 -35.90 2.69
N LYS A 86 -5.08 -35.33 2.52
CA LYS A 86 -4.32 -35.45 1.27
C LYS A 86 -3.30 -36.56 1.39
N TYR A 87 -3.33 -37.53 0.47
CA TYR A 87 -2.42 -38.70 0.50
C TYR A 87 -1.01 -38.32 0.06
N LYS A 88 -0.01 -38.71 0.83
CA LYS A 88 1.41 -38.49 0.56
C LYS A 88 2.18 -39.80 0.66
N ALA A 89 2.74 -40.25 -0.45
CA ALA A 89 3.63 -41.42 -0.42
C ALA A 89 4.89 -41.07 0.37
N GLU A 90 5.27 -41.99 1.30
CA GLU A 90 6.54 -41.92 2.02
C GLU A 90 7.69 -41.81 1.03
N GLY A 91 8.81 -41.30 1.30
CA GLY A 91 9.92 -41.14 0.37
C GLY A 91 9.71 -40.10 -0.74
N ARG A 92 8.51 -39.48 -0.88
CA ARG A 92 8.24 -38.40 -1.85
C ARG A 92 8.17 -37.04 -1.17
N GLY A 93 9.21 -36.69 -0.39
CA GLY A 93 9.43 -35.34 0.10
C GLY A 93 8.66 -34.94 1.36
N HIS A 94 8.23 -35.89 2.22
CA HIS A 94 7.57 -35.52 3.49
C HIS A 94 8.48 -34.68 4.40
N LYS A 95 9.80 -34.93 4.37
CA LYS A 95 10.80 -34.19 5.17
C LYS A 95 10.84 -32.69 4.88
N THR A 96 10.36 -32.25 3.71
CA THR A 96 10.26 -30.85 3.32
C THR A 96 8.82 -30.33 3.38
N LEU A 97 7.84 -31.21 3.68
CA LEU A 97 6.44 -30.85 3.71
C LEU A 97 6.16 -29.98 4.93
N SER A 98 5.55 -28.83 4.68
CA SER A 98 5.01 -27.97 5.71
C SER A 98 3.67 -27.41 5.27
N ALA A 99 2.80 -27.12 6.22
CA ALA A 99 1.59 -26.35 6.01
C ALA A 99 1.61 -25.14 6.94
N TRP A 100 0.97 -24.08 6.51
CA TRP A 100 0.84 -22.87 7.31
C TRP A 100 -0.45 -22.15 6.96
N GLY A 101 -0.90 -21.29 7.89
CA GLY A 101 -2.08 -20.48 7.71
C GLY A 101 -2.07 -19.28 8.65
N ASN A 102 -2.91 -18.30 8.33
CA ASN A 102 -3.15 -17.14 9.16
C ASN A 102 -4.51 -17.28 9.83
N TYR A 103 -4.54 -17.13 11.14
CA TYR A 103 -5.72 -17.34 11.97
C TYR A 103 -5.98 -16.11 12.84
N ALA A 104 -7.25 -15.85 13.12
CA ALA A 104 -7.69 -14.82 14.03
C ALA A 104 -8.53 -15.46 15.12
N VAL A 105 -7.96 -15.66 16.30
CA VAL A 105 -8.62 -16.31 17.45
C VAL A 105 -9.41 -15.27 18.22
N CYS A 106 -10.73 -15.46 18.29
CA CYS A 106 -11.66 -14.60 18.99
C CYS A 106 -11.82 -15.02 20.46
N THR A 107 -11.89 -14.04 21.35
CA THR A 107 -12.17 -14.24 22.78
C THR A 107 -13.02 -13.09 23.29
N ALA A 108 -14.13 -13.37 23.95
CA ALA A 108 -15.01 -12.38 24.56
C ALA A 108 -14.72 -12.26 26.06
N ILE A 109 -14.49 -11.05 26.55
CA ILE A 109 -14.36 -10.73 27.99
C ILE A 109 -15.10 -9.43 28.24
N ASP A 110 -15.99 -9.38 29.22
CA ASP A 110 -16.70 -8.16 29.65
C ASP A 110 -17.29 -7.36 28.47
N ASN A 111 -18.09 -8.01 27.61
CA ASN A 111 -18.71 -7.39 26.43
C ASN A 111 -17.71 -6.84 25.37
N THR A 112 -16.43 -7.17 25.48
CA THR A 112 -15.35 -6.73 24.60
C THR A 112 -14.82 -7.92 23.79
N LEU A 113 -14.61 -7.74 22.49
CA LEU A 113 -13.99 -8.73 21.62
C LEU A 113 -12.48 -8.50 21.53
N PHE A 114 -11.72 -9.52 21.89
CA PHE A 114 -10.27 -9.59 21.71
C PHE A 114 -9.96 -10.56 20.57
N ILE A 115 -9.04 -10.18 19.69
CA ILE A 115 -8.61 -11.05 18.59
C ILE A 115 -7.09 -11.14 18.55
N ASN A 116 -6.59 -12.38 18.69
CA ASN A 116 -5.19 -12.73 18.42
C ASN A 116 -5.04 -13.12 16.95
N ALA A 117 -4.34 -12.31 16.16
CA ALA A 117 -3.96 -12.67 14.80
C ALA A 117 -2.58 -13.34 14.81
N ILE A 118 -2.55 -14.60 14.39
CA ILE A 118 -1.39 -15.49 14.47
C ILE A 118 -1.12 -16.13 13.12
N LYS A 119 0.14 -16.49 12.89
CA LYS A 119 0.57 -17.39 11.83
C LYS A 119 0.97 -18.71 12.47
N VAL A 120 0.39 -19.80 12.01
CA VAL A 120 0.75 -21.15 12.45
C VAL A 120 1.42 -21.86 11.29
N LYS A 121 2.58 -22.44 11.54
CA LYS A 121 3.33 -23.27 10.60
C LYS A 121 3.60 -24.62 11.23
N VAL A 122 3.26 -25.68 10.51
CA VAL A 122 3.57 -27.06 10.92
C VAL A 122 4.51 -27.67 9.89
N SER A 123 5.55 -28.34 10.36
CA SER A 123 6.47 -29.13 9.54
C SER A 123 6.40 -30.60 9.97
N TRP A 124 6.19 -31.48 9.01
CA TRP A 124 6.13 -32.94 9.22
C TRP A 124 7.46 -33.61 8.88
N ARG A 125 8.59 -32.91 9.12
CA ARG A 125 9.93 -33.51 8.97
C ARG A 125 10.09 -34.73 9.87
N ASP A 126 9.55 -34.65 11.08
CA ASP A 126 9.34 -35.75 12.01
C ASP A 126 7.84 -35.99 12.11
N LEU A 127 7.40 -37.23 11.90
CA LEU A 127 5.99 -37.60 11.94
C LEU A 127 5.53 -37.88 13.38
N GLU A 128 6.41 -38.35 14.26
CA GLU A 128 6.10 -38.62 15.66
C GLU A 128 5.99 -37.30 16.45
N GLU A 129 6.90 -36.33 16.15
CA GLU A 129 6.91 -35.01 16.77
C GLU A 129 6.92 -33.91 15.70
N PRO A 130 5.76 -33.59 15.10
CA PRO A 130 5.67 -32.50 14.14
C PRO A 130 6.07 -31.15 14.78
N PHE A 131 6.96 -30.42 14.15
CA PHE A 131 7.34 -29.11 14.63
C PHE A 131 6.23 -28.10 14.35
N VAL A 132 5.67 -27.51 15.42
CA VAL A 132 4.63 -26.49 15.37
C VAL A 132 5.24 -25.16 15.79
N ASN A 133 5.15 -24.16 14.94
CA ASN A 133 5.55 -22.77 15.25
C ASN A 133 4.31 -21.86 15.19
N VAL A 134 4.06 -21.13 16.28
CA VAL A 134 2.96 -20.17 16.42
C VAL A 134 3.55 -18.80 16.64
N GLU A 135 3.34 -17.90 15.69
CA GLU A 135 3.82 -16.53 15.73
C GLU A 135 2.65 -15.55 15.84
N GLY A 136 2.56 -14.85 16.97
CA GLY A 136 1.62 -13.74 17.12
C GLY A 136 2.17 -12.49 16.44
N TYR A 137 1.42 -11.91 15.49
CA TYR A 137 1.87 -10.73 14.78
C TYR A 137 0.95 -9.51 14.90
N ARG A 138 -0.32 -9.70 15.26
CA ARG A 138 -1.26 -8.61 15.55
C ARG A 138 -2.23 -8.97 16.66
N LYS A 139 -2.68 -7.94 17.33
CA LYS A 139 -3.71 -8.01 18.37
C LYS A 139 -4.73 -6.91 18.12
N TYR A 140 -6.03 -7.24 18.26
CA TYR A 140 -7.12 -6.31 18.07
C TYR A 140 -8.05 -6.32 19.27
N ILE A 141 -8.55 -5.16 19.63
CA ILE A 141 -9.59 -4.97 20.65
C ILE A 141 -10.74 -4.21 20.01
N PHE A 142 -11.96 -4.73 20.15
CA PHE A 142 -13.20 -4.08 19.78
C PHE A 142 -14.08 -3.94 21.02
N SER A 143 -14.41 -2.71 21.38
CA SER A 143 -15.28 -2.37 22.51
C SER A 143 -16.30 -1.31 22.11
N GLU A 144 -17.32 -1.09 22.94
CA GLU A 144 -18.31 -0.01 22.74
C GLU A 144 -17.66 1.39 22.68
N HIS A 145 -16.47 1.55 23.26
CA HIS A 145 -15.73 2.81 23.32
C HIS A 145 -14.73 3.00 22.17
N GLY A 146 -14.68 2.06 21.25
CA GLY A 146 -13.80 2.10 20.10
C GLY A 146 -13.00 0.82 19.85
N SER A 147 -12.13 0.89 18.85
CA SER A 147 -11.28 -0.23 18.46
C SER A 147 -9.82 0.18 18.36
N GLU A 148 -8.94 -0.68 18.84
CA GLU A 148 -7.49 -0.51 18.73
C GLU A 148 -6.81 -1.77 18.19
N ALA A 149 -5.61 -1.58 17.62
CA ALA A 149 -4.76 -2.67 17.19
C ALA A 149 -3.30 -2.44 17.58
N LYS A 150 -2.59 -3.53 17.87
CA LYS A 150 -1.15 -3.56 18.04
C LYS A 150 -0.54 -4.54 17.06
N ARG A 151 0.64 -4.21 16.52
CA ARG A 151 1.46 -5.10 15.70
C ARG A 151 2.74 -5.47 16.44
N PHE A 152 3.22 -6.67 16.20
CA PHE A 152 4.52 -7.09 16.70
C PHE A 152 5.65 -6.48 15.86
N THR A 153 6.68 -5.98 16.52
CA THR A 153 7.95 -5.57 15.92
C THR A 153 9.10 -6.20 16.69
N TRP A 154 10.17 -6.56 16.01
CA TRP A 154 11.32 -7.20 16.67
C TRP A 154 12.04 -6.28 17.64
N ALA A 155 12.01 -4.97 17.38
CA ALA A 155 12.72 -3.99 18.21
C ALA A 155 11.97 -3.65 19.52
N GLU A 156 10.63 -3.57 19.47
CA GLU A 156 9.82 -2.98 20.54
C GLU A 156 8.69 -3.89 21.05
N GLY A 157 8.57 -5.12 20.49
CA GLY A 157 7.45 -5.99 20.78
C GLY A 157 6.14 -5.51 20.16
N PHE A 158 5.02 -5.55 20.91
CA PHE A 158 3.72 -5.10 20.40
C PHE A 158 3.55 -3.59 20.50
N VAL A 159 3.58 -2.89 19.37
CA VAL A 159 3.38 -1.43 19.26
C VAL A 159 2.01 -1.07 18.72
N THR A 160 1.45 0.03 19.20
CA THR A 160 0.14 0.52 18.76
C THR A 160 0.18 0.95 17.29
N MET A 161 -0.80 0.51 16.52
CA MET A 161 -0.96 0.87 15.12
C MET A 161 -1.67 2.22 15.00
N LYS A 162 -1.22 3.08 14.09
CA LYS A 162 -1.90 4.36 13.78
C LYS A 162 -3.29 4.13 13.17
N SER A 163 -3.48 3.03 12.47
CA SER A 163 -4.75 2.62 11.89
C SER A 163 -4.87 1.11 11.86
N ILE A 164 -6.05 0.58 12.18
CA ILE A 164 -6.37 -0.86 12.02
C ILE A 164 -6.25 -1.30 10.56
N ASN A 165 -6.36 -0.39 9.62
CA ASN A 165 -6.26 -0.64 8.17
C ASN A 165 -4.82 -0.58 7.64
N GLU A 166 -3.80 -0.41 8.49
CA GLU A 166 -2.43 -0.50 7.99
C GLU A 166 -2.25 -1.86 7.31
N PRO A 167 -1.80 -1.88 6.05
CA PRO A 167 -1.57 -3.13 5.34
C PRO A 167 -0.58 -4.00 6.11
N VAL A 168 -0.68 -5.31 5.95
CA VAL A 168 0.16 -6.32 6.61
C VAL A 168 1.62 -6.27 6.10
N PHE A 169 2.01 -5.22 5.38
CA PHE A 169 3.37 -5.02 4.91
C PHE A 169 4.33 -4.77 6.08
N GLY A 170 4.76 -5.83 6.69
CA GLY A 170 5.85 -5.84 7.65
C GLY A 170 6.77 -6.99 7.29
N SER A 171 8.00 -6.69 7.10
CA SER A 171 9.31 -7.40 7.04
C SER A 171 9.39 -8.94 7.17
N PHE A 172 8.31 -9.69 6.99
CA PHE A 172 8.27 -11.15 7.05
C PHE A 172 7.88 -11.82 5.74
N CYS A 173 7.51 -11.07 4.72
CA CYS A 173 7.21 -11.62 3.41
C CYS A 173 8.35 -11.25 2.46
N ASN A 174 9.07 -12.26 1.96
CA ASN A 174 9.82 -12.11 0.72
C ASN A 174 8.85 -11.58 -0.36
N SER A 175 9.31 -10.67 -1.18
CA SER A 175 8.52 -9.86 -2.12
C SER A 175 7.64 -10.66 -3.11
N GLN A 176 7.78 -11.97 -3.20
CA GLN A 176 6.96 -12.85 -4.03
C GLN A 176 5.72 -13.43 -3.31
N ASP A 177 5.76 -13.57 -1.98
CA ASP A 177 4.63 -14.13 -1.21
C ASP A 177 3.61 -13.07 -0.75
N SER A 178 3.90 -11.78 -0.95
CA SER A 178 3.13 -10.68 -0.37
C SER A 178 1.77 -10.43 -1.03
N TYR A 179 1.55 -10.89 -2.24
CA TYR A 179 0.32 -10.60 -2.99
C TYR A 179 -0.82 -11.60 -2.75
N GLU A 180 -0.53 -12.85 -2.44
CA GLU A 180 -1.56 -13.89 -2.27
C GLU A 180 -2.14 -14.01 -0.85
N TYR A 181 -1.48 -13.49 0.18
CA TYR A 181 -1.76 -13.86 1.57
C TYR A 181 -2.19 -12.73 2.50
N SER A 182 -2.35 -11.52 2.00
CA SER A 182 -2.67 -10.35 2.84
C SER A 182 -4.12 -10.25 3.30
N HIS A 183 -5.04 -11.13 2.88
CA HIS A 183 -6.46 -10.85 2.97
C HIS A 183 -7.35 -11.84 3.70
N LEU A 184 -6.88 -13.05 4.01
CA LEU A 184 -7.77 -14.07 4.58
C LEU A 184 -7.23 -14.63 5.90
N TYR A 185 -7.82 -14.14 7.01
CA TYR A 185 -7.74 -14.85 8.27
C TYR A 185 -8.84 -15.89 8.33
N THR A 186 -8.51 -17.13 8.71
CA THR A 186 -9.52 -18.07 9.19
C THR A 186 -9.85 -17.71 10.64
N LEU A 187 -11.12 -17.45 10.92
CA LEU A 187 -11.57 -17.20 12.28
C LEU A 187 -11.61 -18.50 13.08
N ILE A 188 -11.20 -18.39 14.32
CA ILE A 188 -11.32 -19.44 15.32
C ILE A 188 -12.15 -18.87 16.47
N ASN A 189 -13.08 -19.67 16.99
CA ASN A 189 -14.01 -19.28 18.05
C ASN A 189 -14.87 -18.07 17.65
N GLU A 190 -15.39 -18.03 16.44
CA GLU A 190 -16.22 -16.95 15.90
C GLU A 190 -17.49 -16.70 16.73
N TRP A 191 -18.04 -17.76 17.37
CA TRP A 191 -19.18 -17.65 18.29
C TRP A 191 -18.93 -16.72 19.50
N GLU A 192 -17.67 -16.41 19.80
CA GLU A 192 -17.34 -15.44 20.85
C GLU A 192 -17.81 -14.01 20.48
N ILE A 193 -18.00 -13.71 19.19
CA ILE A 193 -18.50 -12.40 18.72
C ILE A 193 -19.91 -12.15 19.28
N GLU A 194 -20.75 -13.18 19.33
CA GLU A 194 -22.13 -13.10 19.83
C GLU A 194 -22.22 -12.78 21.33
N LYS A 195 -21.16 -13.03 22.09
CA LYS A 195 -21.08 -12.72 23.52
C LYS A 195 -20.69 -11.26 23.79
N THR A 196 -20.49 -10.44 22.74
CA THR A 196 -20.04 -9.07 22.84
C THR A 196 -21.12 -8.08 22.40
N PHE A 197 -20.80 -6.78 22.46
CA PHE A 197 -21.66 -5.73 21.93
C PHE A 197 -21.94 -5.87 20.43
N LEU A 198 -21.18 -6.70 19.71
CA LEU A 198 -21.34 -7.02 18.29
C LEU A 198 -22.35 -8.14 18.02
N LYS A 199 -23.02 -8.67 19.02
CA LYS A 199 -23.92 -9.84 18.96
C LYS A 199 -25.05 -9.76 17.91
N TYR A 200 -25.42 -8.56 17.46
CA TYR A 200 -26.44 -8.37 16.43
C TYR A 200 -25.88 -8.12 15.04
N CYS A 201 -24.54 -8.07 14.90
CA CYS A 201 -23.92 -7.92 13.61
C CYS A 201 -24.14 -9.17 12.77
N PRO A 202 -24.56 -9.04 11.50
CA PRO A 202 -24.78 -10.17 10.59
C PRO A 202 -23.44 -10.71 10.08
N PHE A 203 -22.64 -11.25 10.99
CA PHE A 203 -21.28 -11.67 10.70
C PHE A 203 -21.27 -12.90 9.78
N ASP A 204 -22.04 -13.95 10.12
CA ASP A 204 -22.07 -15.19 9.36
C ASP A 204 -22.66 -14.98 7.96
N GLU A 205 -23.76 -14.26 7.87
CA GLU A 205 -24.41 -13.94 6.58
C GLU A 205 -23.47 -13.12 5.69
N TYR A 206 -22.73 -12.16 6.28
CA TYR A 206 -21.76 -11.38 5.56
C TYR A 206 -20.62 -12.24 5.01
N PHE A 207 -20.07 -13.15 5.81
CA PHE A 207 -18.98 -14.03 5.38
C PHE A 207 -19.39 -15.11 4.39
N GLN A 208 -20.64 -15.58 4.46
CA GLN A 208 -21.18 -16.49 3.45
C GLN A 208 -21.36 -15.79 2.10
N ALA A 209 -21.76 -14.51 2.09
CA ALA A 209 -21.96 -13.72 0.88
C ALA A 209 -20.63 -13.19 0.29
N ALA A 210 -19.74 -12.70 1.14
CA ALA A 210 -18.50 -12.00 0.74
C ALA A 210 -17.25 -12.87 1.01
N ARG A 211 -17.05 -13.92 0.24
CA ARG A 211 -15.97 -14.93 0.42
C ARG A 211 -14.52 -14.39 0.41
N SER A 212 -14.30 -13.14 0.06
CA SER A 212 -12.94 -12.56 -0.14
C SER A 212 -12.59 -11.39 0.79
N VAL A 213 -13.40 -11.09 1.81
CA VAL A 213 -13.19 -9.92 2.67
C VAL A 213 -12.52 -10.30 3.99
N ASN A 214 -11.56 -9.46 4.41
CA ASN A 214 -10.91 -9.62 5.72
C ASN A 214 -11.92 -9.40 6.86
N PRO A 215 -12.14 -10.40 7.73
CA PRO A 215 -13.09 -10.33 8.85
C PRO A 215 -12.85 -9.14 9.78
N ILE A 216 -11.61 -8.78 10.00
CA ILE A 216 -11.23 -7.63 10.84
C ILE A 216 -11.78 -6.30 10.29
N LEU A 217 -11.83 -6.16 8.97
CA LEU A 217 -12.39 -4.95 8.36
C LEU A 217 -13.90 -4.84 8.59
N PHE A 218 -14.62 -5.96 8.47
CA PHE A 218 -16.04 -5.99 8.79
C PHE A 218 -16.30 -5.68 10.26
N LEU A 219 -15.60 -6.33 11.18
CA LEU A 219 -15.73 -6.08 12.61
C LEU A 219 -15.43 -4.62 12.97
N LYS A 220 -14.38 -4.04 12.36
CA LYS A 220 -14.06 -2.62 12.52
C LYS A 220 -15.17 -1.70 12.02
N PHE A 221 -15.76 -2.03 10.89
CA PHE A 221 -16.88 -1.28 10.34
C PHE A 221 -18.10 -1.39 11.26
N ALA A 222 -18.48 -2.62 11.61
CA ALA A 222 -19.62 -2.92 12.45
C ALA A 222 -19.49 -2.32 13.87
N ALA A 223 -18.27 -2.31 14.43
CA ALA A 223 -18.01 -1.73 15.75
C ALA A 223 -18.29 -0.22 15.85
N LYS A 224 -18.32 0.51 14.74
CA LYS A 224 -18.69 1.93 14.73
C LYS A 224 -20.17 2.14 15.09
N ASN A 225 -21.03 1.28 14.59
CA ASN A 225 -22.48 1.30 14.88
C ASN A 225 -23.09 -0.08 14.59
N PRO A 226 -23.07 -1.02 15.56
CA PRO A 226 -23.55 -2.39 15.35
C PRO A 226 -25.03 -2.44 14.96
N LYS A 227 -25.86 -1.61 15.61
CA LYS A 227 -27.32 -1.55 15.34
C LYS A 227 -27.63 -1.06 13.93
N LEU A 228 -26.93 -0.05 13.46
CA LEU A 228 -27.13 0.45 12.10
C LEU A 228 -26.65 -0.57 11.07
N THR A 229 -25.51 -1.24 11.32
CA THR A 229 -24.98 -2.29 10.44
C THR A 229 -25.99 -3.43 10.28
N GLU A 230 -26.58 -3.89 11.39
CA GLU A 230 -27.63 -4.90 11.38
C GLU A 230 -28.84 -4.45 10.56
N GLN A 231 -29.34 -3.22 10.80
CA GLN A 231 -30.50 -2.70 10.10
C GLN A 231 -30.24 -2.53 8.60
N LEU A 232 -29.06 -2.02 8.21
CA LEU A 232 -28.69 -1.91 6.80
C LEU A 232 -28.71 -3.28 6.11
N TRP A 233 -28.11 -4.29 6.75
CA TRP A 233 -28.07 -5.64 6.20
C TRP A 233 -29.47 -6.25 6.06
N LYS A 234 -30.25 -6.28 7.14
CA LYS A 234 -31.61 -6.87 7.17
C LYS A 234 -32.63 -6.09 6.34
N CYS A 235 -32.37 -4.83 6.04
CA CYS A 235 -33.24 -4.00 5.21
C CYS A 235 -32.88 -3.97 3.72
N GLY A 236 -31.95 -4.83 3.26
CA GLY A 236 -31.62 -4.95 1.85
C GLY A 236 -30.59 -3.95 1.33
N PHE A 237 -29.74 -3.41 2.21
CA PHE A 237 -28.64 -2.52 1.82
C PHE A 237 -27.28 -3.23 1.90
N ARG A 238 -27.22 -4.53 1.51
CA ARG A 238 -26.04 -5.38 1.61
C ARG A 238 -24.88 -4.84 0.81
N GLU A 239 -25.07 -4.50 -0.47
CA GLU A 239 -24.03 -3.92 -1.33
C GLU A 239 -23.42 -2.65 -0.74
N LEU A 240 -24.24 -1.82 -0.06
CA LEU A 240 -23.76 -0.62 0.63
C LEU A 240 -22.84 -0.98 1.81
N VAL A 241 -23.19 -2.00 2.59
CA VAL A 241 -22.34 -2.49 3.69
C VAL A 241 -21.03 -3.04 3.13
N GLU A 242 -21.09 -3.90 2.10
CA GLU A 242 -19.91 -4.49 1.46
C GLU A 242 -18.95 -3.41 0.92
N GLU A 243 -19.47 -2.40 0.21
CA GLU A 243 -18.67 -1.29 -0.29
C GLU A 243 -18.06 -0.49 0.85
N SER A 244 -18.80 -0.28 1.95
CA SER A 244 -18.34 0.50 3.09
C SER A 244 -17.27 -0.21 3.94
N VAL A 245 -17.25 -1.54 3.90
CA VAL A 245 -16.23 -2.37 4.57
C VAL A 245 -14.91 -2.35 3.80
N THR A 246 -14.96 -2.48 2.48
CA THR A 246 -13.77 -2.78 1.65
C THR A 246 -12.92 -1.57 1.33
N ARG A 247 -13.49 -0.37 1.28
CA ARG A 247 -12.80 0.86 0.85
C ARG A 247 -13.26 2.07 1.65
N LYS A 248 -12.58 3.21 1.43
CA LYS A 248 -13.13 4.52 1.80
C LYS A 248 -14.37 4.73 0.93
N SER A 249 -15.52 4.38 1.48
CA SER A 249 -16.76 4.32 0.75
C SER A 249 -17.19 5.71 0.27
N ARG A 250 -17.69 5.78 -0.94
CA ARG A 250 -18.37 6.98 -1.47
C ARG A 250 -19.58 7.38 -0.61
N PHE A 251 -20.17 6.43 0.11
CA PHE A 251 -21.30 6.65 1.03
C PHE A 251 -20.90 7.29 2.37
N ASP A 252 -19.62 7.31 2.74
CA ASP A 252 -19.17 7.80 4.06
C ASP A 252 -19.68 9.20 4.41
N LYS A 253 -19.78 10.08 3.40
CA LYS A 253 -20.29 11.44 3.55
C LYS A 253 -21.80 11.55 3.38
N LEU A 254 -22.46 10.50 2.91
CA LEU A 254 -23.88 10.49 2.61
C LEU A 254 -24.71 9.86 3.72
N ILE A 255 -24.11 9.04 4.57
CA ILE A 255 -24.78 8.34 5.67
C ILE A 255 -24.39 8.99 6.99
N ASN A 256 -25.38 9.20 7.83
CA ASN A 256 -25.12 9.64 9.21
C ASN A 256 -24.85 8.42 10.10
N TRP A 257 -23.60 7.99 10.14
CA TRP A 257 -23.14 6.83 10.91
C TRP A 257 -23.32 6.95 12.42
N LYS A 258 -23.69 8.14 12.94
CA LYS A 258 -23.99 8.34 14.37
C LYS A 258 -25.41 7.96 14.74
N CYS A 259 -26.31 7.82 13.75
CA CYS A 259 -27.69 7.42 13.98
C CYS A 259 -27.79 5.91 14.15
N THR A 260 -28.65 5.48 15.08
CA THR A 260 -28.98 4.06 15.26
C THR A 260 -30.24 3.63 14.51
N GLU A 261 -30.97 4.59 13.92
CA GLU A 261 -32.20 4.37 13.15
C GLU A 261 -31.89 4.55 11.66
N ILE A 262 -32.12 3.51 10.86
CA ILE A 262 -31.78 3.47 9.43
C ILE A 262 -32.40 4.62 8.63
N LYS A 263 -33.67 4.96 8.87
CA LYS A 263 -34.34 6.07 8.17
C LYS A 263 -33.63 7.39 8.36
N LYS A 264 -33.22 7.68 9.59
CA LYS A 264 -32.47 8.90 9.95
C LYS A 264 -31.04 8.85 9.43
N ALA A 265 -30.43 7.67 9.45
CA ALA A 265 -29.07 7.49 8.95
C ALA A 265 -28.97 7.75 7.42
N LEU A 266 -29.94 7.26 6.65
CA LEU A 266 -30.02 7.44 5.19
C LEU A 266 -30.74 8.75 4.79
N ASP A 267 -31.36 9.45 5.74
CA ASP A 267 -32.25 10.59 5.48
C ASP A 267 -33.40 10.19 4.53
N PHE A 268 -34.07 9.04 4.78
CA PHE A 268 -35.15 8.51 3.96
C PHE A 268 -36.50 8.61 4.66
N ASN A 269 -37.54 8.97 3.87
CA ASN A 269 -38.92 8.85 4.29
C ASN A 269 -39.41 7.39 4.14
N SER A 270 -40.68 7.14 4.50
CA SER A 270 -41.24 5.78 4.47
C SER A 270 -41.43 5.22 3.05
N GLU A 271 -41.69 6.07 2.06
CA GLU A 271 -41.84 5.70 0.66
C GLU A 271 -40.46 5.33 0.06
N GLU A 272 -39.45 6.16 0.26
CA GLU A 272 -38.07 5.91 -0.15
C GLU A 272 -37.53 4.61 0.45
N MET A 273 -37.75 4.37 1.75
CA MET A 273 -37.40 3.13 2.40
C MET A 273 -38.06 1.89 1.80
N ARG A 274 -39.36 2.01 1.48
CA ARG A 274 -40.12 0.90 0.87
C ARG A 274 -39.56 0.57 -0.52
N TYR A 275 -39.33 1.59 -1.32
CA TYR A 275 -38.78 1.42 -2.67
C TYR A 275 -37.38 0.77 -2.62
N TRP A 276 -36.46 1.31 -1.86
CA TRP A 276 -35.10 0.81 -1.84
C TRP A 276 -34.96 -0.59 -1.24
N LYS A 277 -35.80 -0.95 -0.28
CA LYS A 277 -35.90 -2.33 0.22
C LYS A 277 -36.32 -3.32 -0.86
N SER A 278 -37.26 -2.95 -1.70
CA SER A 278 -37.73 -3.82 -2.80
C SER A 278 -36.80 -3.85 -4.00
N ALA A 279 -35.83 -2.96 -4.07
CA ALA A 279 -34.91 -2.82 -5.18
C ALA A 279 -33.54 -3.51 -4.95
N GLU A 280 -33.34 -4.22 -3.84
CA GLU A 280 -32.04 -4.83 -3.44
C GLU A 280 -31.39 -5.66 -4.57
N ASP A 281 -32.17 -6.49 -5.24
CA ASP A 281 -31.66 -7.36 -6.31
C ASP A 281 -31.61 -6.68 -7.69
N SER A 282 -31.81 -5.37 -7.75
CA SER A 282 -31.79 -4.65 -9.02
C SER A 282 -30.35 -4.45 -9.52
N VAL A 283 -30.20 -4.55 -10.85
CA VAL A 283 -28.90 -4.31 -11.48
C VAL A 283 -28.36 -2.93 -11.11
N ARG A 284 -27.10 -2.88 -10.67
CA ARG A 284 -26.39 -1.66 -10.19
C ARG A 284 -27.11 -0.97 -9.03
N PHE A 285 -27.62 -1.74 -8.08
CA PHE A 285 -28.30 -1.20 -6.90
C PHE A 285 -27.48 -0.11 -6.20
N SER A 286 -26.22 -0.40 -5.88
CA SER A 286 -25.31 0.52 -5.19
C SER A 286 -25.09 1.83 -5.96
N ASP A 287 -24.94 1.78 -7.29
CA ASP A 287 -24.76 2.97 -8.13
C ASP A 287 -26.02 3.84 -8.16
N ARG A 288 -27.19 3.21 -8.29
CA ARG A 288 -28.48 3.90 -8.31
C ARG A 288 -28.79 4.54 -6.96
N LEU A 289 -28.53 3.83 -5.88
CA LEU A 289 -28.69 4.33 -4.51
C LEU A 289 -27.78 5.54 -4.25
N TYR A 290 -26.51 5.42 -4.64
CA TYR A 290 -25.54 6.51 -4.51
C TYR A 290 -25.98 7.77 -5.28
N ALA A 291 -26.37 7.61 -6.55
CA ALA A 291 -26.88 8.71 -7.37
C ALA A 291 -28.13 9.35 -6.74
N TYR A 292 -29.04 8.54 -6.21
CA TYR A 292 -30.24 9.02 -5.52
C TYR A 292 -29.90 9.88 -4.29
N MET A 293 -28.99 9.40 -3.44
CA MET A 293 -28.56 10.12 -2.25
C MET A 293 -27.82 11.42 -2.58
N LEU A 294 -27.07 11.46 -3.70
CA LEU A 294 -26.46 12.70 -4.21
C LEU A 294 -27.53 13.69 -4.66
N LEU A 295 -28.50 13.25 -5.48
CA LEU A 295 -29.58 14.10 -6.00
C LEU A 295 -30.49 14.64 -4.89
N LYS A 296 -30.64 13.91 -3.80
CA LYS A 296 -31.40 14.39 -2.64
C LYS A 296 -30.79 15.61 -1.95
N ARG A 297 -29.46 15.81 -2.10
CA ARG A 297 -28.73 16.90 -1.46
C ARG A 297 -28.57 18.15 -2.30
N VAL A 298 -28.97 18.11 -3.57
CA VAL A 298 -28.88 19.26 -4.45
C VAL A 298 -30.20 20.05 -4.49
N LYS A 299 -30.10 21.37 -4.63
CA LYS A 299 -31.25 22.24 -4.75
C LYS A 299 -31.88 22.15 -6.13
N GLY A 300 -33.22 22.20 -6.19
CA GLY A 300 -33.97 22.26 -7.44
C GLY A 300 -34.48 20.91 -7.94
N ILE A 301 -34.35 19.83 -7.16
CA ILE A 301 -34.98 18.53 -7.41
C ILE A 301 -35.70 18.11 -6.13
N ASN A 302 -37.02 18.16 -6.14
CA ASN A 302 -37.78 18.06 -4.90
C ASN A 302 -38.57 16.75 -4.76
N SER A 303 -38.89 16.06 -5.87
CA SER A 303 -39.72 14.84 -5.82
C SER A 303 -38.86 13.56 -5.95
N PHE A 304 -39.41 12.46 -5.43
CA PHE A 304 -38.86 11.13 -5.62
C PHE A 304 -38.80 10.74 -7.10
N ASP A 305 -39.94 10.94 -7.82
CA ASP A 305 -40.08 10.57 -9.23
C ASP A 305 -39.09 11.32 -10.13
N GLU A 306 -38.90 12.62 -9.88
CA GLU A 306 -37.93 13.42 -10.63
C GLU A 306 -36.50 12.87 -10.48
N ARG A 307 -36.07 12.50 -9.26
CA ARG A 307 -34.77 11.86 -9.03
C ARG A 307 -34.64 10.54 -9.75
N MET A 308 -35.68 9.69 -9.67
CA MET A 308 -35.67 8.39 -10.32
C MET A 308 -35.70 8.51 -11.85
N GLN A 309 -36.38 9.50 -12.40
CA GLN A 309 -36.33 9.79 -13.83
C GLN A 309 -34.95 10.22 -14.32
N ILE A 310 -34.21 11.01 -13.51
CA ILE A 310 -32.83 11.39 -13.82
C ILE A 310 -31.95 10.16 -13.82
N ILE A 311 -32.03 9.31 -12.79
CA ILE A 311 -31.22 8.09 -12.64
C ILE A 311 -31.50 7.10 -13.77
N SER A 312 -32.73 7.00 -14.24
CA SER A 312 -33.10 6.10 -15.34
C SER A 312 -32.54 6.54 -16.70
N LYS A 313 -32.36 7.84 -16.90
CA LYS A 313 -31.89 8.43 -18.17
C LYS A 313 -30.36 8.55 -18.25
N ASP A 314 -29.72 8.76 -17.13
CA ASP A 314 -28.29 9.08 -17.07
C ASP A 314 -27.54 8.09 -16.17
N GLY A 315 -26.29 7.80 -16.53
CA GLY A 315 -25.42 6.99 -15.70
C GLY A 315 -24.98 7.74 -14.42
N MET A 316 -24.71 6.98 -13.36
CA MET A 316 -24.25 7.48 -12.06
C MET A 316 -23.05 8.44 -12.20
N GLU A 317 -22.10 8.10 -13.06
CA GLU A 317 -20.89 8.90 -13.28
C GLU A 317 -21.19 10.33 -13.77
N LEU A 318 -22.15 10.49 -14.70
CA LEU A 318 -22.57 11.81 -15.16
C LEU A 318 -23.25 12.60 -14.05
N ILE A 319 -24.16 11.96 -13.30
CA ILE A 319 -24.86 12.58 -12.17
C ILE A 319 -23.86 13.09 -11.13
N GLU A 320 -22.84 12.30 -10.81
CA GLU A 320 -21.78 12.70 -9.88
C GLU A 320 -21.05 13.97 -10.33
N LYS A 321 -20.72 14.08 -11.62
CA LYS A 321 -20.07 15.28 -12.18
C LYS A 321 -21.02 16.49 -12.19
N GLU A 322 -22.28 16.28 -12.54
CA GLU A 322 -23.32 17.33 -12.49
C GLU A 322 -23.50 17.87 -11.06
N VAL A 323 -23.55 16.97 -10.05
CA VAL A 323 -23.65 17.35 -8.64
C VAL A 323 -22.37 18.09 -8.16
N ALA A 324 -21.19 17.59 -8.51
CA ALA A 324 -19.93 18.27 -8.17
C ALA A 324 -19.88 19.68 -8.76
N LEU A 325 -20.36 19.88 -9.99
CA LEU A 325 -20.42 21.18 -10.64
C LEU A 325 -21.40 22.14 -9.94
N THR A 326 -22.50 21.67 -9.35
CA THR A 326 -23.39 22.54 -8.56
C THR A 326 -22.63 23.16 -7.39
N GLY A 327 -21.82 22.34 -6.68
CA GLY A 327 -20.98 22.81 -5.57
C GLY A 327 -19.90 23.79 -6.01
N LYS A 328 -19.28 23.57 -7.17
CA LYS A 328 -18.21 24.44 -7.72
C LYS A 328 -18.73 25.75 -8.29
N THR A 329 -19.89 25.72 -8.97
CA THR A 329 -20.49 26.90 -9.64
C THR A 329 -21.43 27.69 -8.75
N GLY A 330 -21.92 27.12 -7.65
CA GLY A 330 -22.98 27.70 -6.82
C GLY A 330 -24.38 27.71 -7.48
N ALA A 331 -24.52 27.10 -8.65
CA ALA A 331 -25.79 27.08 -9.41
C ALA A 331 -26.69 25.91 -8.98
N THR A 332 -27.96 25.95 -9.39
CA THR A 332 -28.88 24.81 -9.21
C THR A 332 -28.50 23.65 -10.14
N PHE A 333 -28.84 22.43 -9.75
CA PHE A 333 -28.61 21.24 -10.56
C PHE A 333 -29.21 21.35 -11.97
N VAL A 334 -30.44 21.84 -12.06
CA VAL A 334 -31.15 22.04 -13.33
C VAL A 334 -30.38 22.99 -14.26
N LYS A 335 -29.83 24.09 -13.72
CA LYS A 335 -29.04 25.04 -14.50
C LYS A 335 -27.74 24.40 -15.02
N VAL A 336 -27.05 23.64 -14.19
CA VAL A 336 -25.82 22.89 -14.56
C VAL A 336 -26.15 21.91 -15.68
N ARG A 337 -27.17 21.07 -15.49
CA ARG A 337 -27.59 20.05 -16.44
C ARG A 337 -27.99 20.62 -17.81
N ASN A 338 -28.75 21.71 -17.79
CA ASN A 338 -29.15 22.39 -19.03
C ASN A 338 -27.97 22.99 -19.77
N HIS A 339 -26.99 23.54 -19.03
CA HIS A 339 -25.75 24.06 -19.64
C HIS A 339 -24.94 22.94 -20.30
N ILE A 340 -24.73 21.81 -19.60
CA ILE A 340 -24.04 20.64 -20.16
C ILE A 340 -24.76 20.16 -21.44
N SER A 341 -26.05 19.94 -21.37
CA SER A 341 -26.84 19.43 -22.52
C SER A 341 -26.75 20.36 -23.73
N LYS A 342 -26.87 21.68 -23.50
CA LYS A 342 -26.80 22.69 -24.56
C LYS A 342 -25.40 22.78 -25.19
N CYS A 343 -24.36 22.79 -24.36
CA CYS A 343 -22.99 23.03 -24.83
C CYS A 343 -22.36 21.75 -25.41
N ALA A 344 -22.60 20.58 -24.82
CA ALA A 344 -22.18 19.29 -25.37
C ALA A 344 -22.81 19.04 -26.75
N GLY A 345 -24.09 19.33 -26.91
CA GLY A 345 -24.79 19.22 -28.21
C GLY A 345 -24.19 20.16 -29.28
N ARG A 346 -23.85 21.40 -28.92
CA ARG A 346 -23.17 22.35 -29.83
C ARG A 346 -21.78 21.89 -30.24
N SER A 347 -21.00 21.35 -29.30
CA SER A 347 -19.63 20.88 -29.52
C SER A 347 -19.58 19.46 -30.10
N LYS A 348 -20.70 18.81 -30.28
CA LYS A 348 -20.83 17.40 -30.74
C LYS A 348 -19.98 16.41 -29.90
N ILE A 349 -19.86 16.65 -28.60
CA ILE A 349 -19.17 15.79 -27.65
C ILE A 349 -20.17 15.16 -26.67
N ASN A 350 -19.75 14.06 -26.02
CA ASN A 350 -20.57 13.40 -25.01
C ASN A 350 -20.75 14.33 -23.80
N ARG A 351 -21.95 14.28 -23.17
CA ARG A 351 -22.27 15.07 -21.97
C ARG A 351 -21.34 14.80 -20.80
N TYR A 352 -20.92 13.56 -20.62
CA TYR A 352 -19.99 13.14 -19.57
C TYR A 352 -18.60 13.77 -19.81
N THR A 353 -18.09 13.69 -21.03
CA THR A 353 -16.81 14.32 -21.41
C THR A 353 -16.83 15.83 -21.16
N TYR A 354 -17.92 16.51 -21.63
CA TYR A 354 -18.09 17.94 -21.37
C TYR A 354 -18.12 18.25 -19.86
N ALA A 355 -18.82 17.44 -19.07
CA ALA A 355 -18.92 17.65 -17.63
C ALA A 355 -17.57 17.50 -16.90
N ILE A 356 -16.72 16.55 -17.32
CA ILE A 356 -15.35 16.39 -16.79
C ILE A 356 -14.52 17.63 -17.11
N GLU A 357 -14.41 18.00 -18.36
CA GLU A 357 -13.61 19.16 -18.78
C GLU A 357 -14.08 20.46 -18.10
N TRP A 358 -15.39 20.63 -17.96
CA TRP A 358 -15.96 21.78 -17.27
C TRP A 358 -15.69 21.75 -15.75
N LEU A 359 -15.70 20.58 -15.15
CA LEU A 359 -15.34 20.40 -13.74
C LEU A 359 -13.87 20.75 -13.50
N ASP A 360 -12.99 20.37 -14.42
CA ASP A 360 -11.55 20.70 -14.38
C ASP A 360 -11.34 22.21 -14.49
N CYS A 361 -12.00 22.88 -15.44
CA CYS A 361 -11.98 24.34 -15.54
C CYS A 361 -12.43 25.02 -14.23
N ASN A 362 -13.53 24.56 -13.64
CA ASN A 362 -14.00 25.12 -12.37
C ASN A 362 -13.07 24.80 -11.19
N THR A 363 -12.34 23.70 -11.24
CA THR A 363 -11.31 23.38 -10.24
C THR A 363 -10.11 24.31 -10.39
N MET A 364 -9.62 24.55 -11.62
CA MET A 364 -8.57 25.54 -11.91
C MET A 364 -8.97 26.95 -11.48
N MET A 365 -10.22 27.37 -11.76
CA MET A 365 -10.75 28.66 -11.32
C MET A 365 -10.76 28.81 -9.79
N ASN A 366 -11.07 27.72 -9.05
CA ASN A 366 -11.01 27.76 -7.59
C ASN A 366 -9.57 27.86 -7.07
N THR A 367 -8.62 27.17 -7.70
CA THR A 367 -7.18 27.28 -7.40
C THR A 367 -6.67 28.71 -7.65
N LEU A 368 -7.10 29.33 -8.73
CA LEU A 368 -6.80 30.73 -9.08
C LEU A 368 -7.66 31.75 -8.30
N LYS A 369 -8.52 31.30 -7.37
CA LYS A 369 -9.37 32.13 -6.51
C LYS A 369 -10.38 32.99 -7.27
N TYR A 370 -10.88 32.52 -8.40
CA TYR A 370 -11.98 33.21 -9.12
C TYR A 370 -13.25 33.26 -8.26
N PRO A 371 -13.99 34.39 -8.26
CA PRO A 371 -15.27 34.51 -7.54
C PRO A 371 -16.29 33.47 -8.00
N LYS A 372 -17.18 33.06 -7.10
CA LYS A 372 -18.27 32.10 -7.43
C LYS A 372 -19.25 32.68 -8.45
N GLU A 373 -19.41 33.98 -8.44
CA GLU A 373 -20.32 34.75 -9.31
C GLU A 373 -19.74 35.02 -10.69
N SER A 374 -18.48 34.61 -10.93
CA SER A 374 -17.83 34.85 -12.22
C SER A 374 -18.61 34.26 -13.39
N VAL A 375 -18.88 35.08 -14.40
CA VAL A 375 -19.54 34.65 -15.65
C VAL A 375 -18.74 33.59 -16.40
N LEU A 376 -17.45 33.49 -16.16
CA LEU A 376 -16.55 32.49 -16.74
C LEU A 376 -16.86 31.07 -16.24
N ARG A 377 -17.59 30.95 -15.13
CA ARG A 377 -18.01 29.63 -14.62
C ARG A 377 -19.00 28.92 -15.55
N PHE A 378 -19.69 29.67 -16.43
CA PHE A 378 -20.58 29.15 -17.47
C PHE A 378 -20.06 29.57 -18.86
N PRO A 379 -18.99 28.92 -19.35
CA PRO A 379 -18.31 29.36 -20.56
C PRO A 379 -19.13 29.11 -21.82
N LYS A 380 -19.00 30.02 -22.79
CA LYS A 380 -19.51 29.81 -24.15
C LYS A 380 -18.63 28.84 -24.95
N SER A 381 -17.32 28.88 -24.73
CA SER A 381 -16.31 27.99 -25.31
C SER A 381 -15.47 27.41 -24.16
N LEU A 382 -15.59 26.08 -23.96
CA LEU A 382 -14.87 25.40 -22.89
C LEU A 382 -13.38 25.30 -23.17
N SER A 383 -13.00 24.99 -24.42
CA SER A 383 -11.58 24.91 -24.81
C SER A 383 -10.85 26.23 -24.68
N ALA A 384 -11.49 27.35 -25.06
CA ALA A 384 -10.90 28.66 -24.89
C ALA A 384 -10.69 29.00 -23.40
N LEU A 385 -11.65 28.70 -22.55
CA LEU A 385 -11.53 28.87 -21.11
C LEU A 385 -10.40 27.98 -20.54
N HIS A 386 -10.38 26.70 -20.90
CA HIS A 386 -9.36 25.76 -20.46
C HIS A 386 -7.95 26.26 -20.77
N ASN A 387 -7.69 26.62 -22.02
CA ASN A 387 -6.38 27.13 -22.45
C ASN A 387 -5.96 28.39 -21.69
N ARG A 388 -6.91 29.31 -21.47
CA ARG A 388 -6.67 30.50 -20.66
C ARG A 388 -6.28 30.14 -19.23
N LEU A 389 -7.04 29.25 -18.56
CA LEU A 389 -6.79 28.86 -17.17
C LEU A 389 -5.47 28.11 -17.01
N VAL A 390 -5.10 27.27 -17.97
CA VAL A 390 -3.81 26.58 -17.98
C VAL A 390 -2.67 27.59 -18.05
N ASN A 391 -2.77 28.60 -18.93
CA ASN A 391 -1.75 29.63 -19.01
C ASN A 391 -1.64 30.48 -17.73
N GLU A 392 -2.77 30.82 -17.11
CA GLU A 392 -2.79 31.55 -15.84
C GLU A 392 -2.21 30.72 -14.68
N LEU A 393 -2.49 29.40 -14.62
CA LEU A 393 -1.91 28.49 -13.62
C LEU A 393 -0.39 28.38 -13.80
N ASN A 394 0.07 28.16 -15.03
CA ASN A 394 1.50 28.08 -15.33
C ASN A 394 2.24 29.38 -14.97
N ALA A 395 1.62 30.53 -15.23
CA ALA A 395 2.17 31.82 -14.85
C ALA A 395 2.22 32.00 -13.32
N ALA A 396 1.16 31.62 -12.61
CA ALA A 396 1.10 31.68 -11.14
C ALA A 396 2.10 30.74 -10.48
N GLU A 397 2.28 29.54 -11.03
CA GLU A 397 3.24 28.56 -10.54
C GLU A 397 4.68 29.00 -10.79
N SER A 398 4.95 29.56 -11.97
CA SER A 398 6.26 30.16 -12.31
C SER A 398 6.61 31.32 -11.38
N GLU A 399 5.65 32.21 -11.09
CA GLU A 399 5.86 33.33 -10.17
C GLU A 399 6.08 32.87 -8.72
N LYS A 400 5.34 31.86 -8.27
CA LYS A 400 5.56 31.24 -6.95
C LYS A 400 6.97 30.65 -6.86
N GLN A 401 7.37 29.88 -7.89
CA GLN A 401 8.69 29.28 -7.96
C GLN A 401 9.79 30.35 -7.96
N ARG A 402 9.60 31.44 -8.73
CA ARG A 402 10.54 32.58 -8.75
C ARG A 402 10.71 33.23 -7.38
N LYS A 403 9.62 33.40 -6.61
CA LYS A 403 9.69 33.96 -5.25
C LYS A 403 10.40 33.01 -4.27
N GLU A 404 10.16 31.72 -4.36
CA GLU A 404 10.86 30.71 -3.57
C GLU A 404 12.36 30.70 -3.92
N ASP A 405 12.71 30.75 -5.20
CA ASP A 405 14.09 30.77 -5.66
C ASP A 405 14.85 32.02 -5.14
N ILE A 406 14.26 33.22 -5.21
CA ILE A 406 14.87 34.42 -4.63
C ILE A 406 15.16 34.27 -3.14
N SER A 407 14.24 33.63 -2.38
CA SER A 407 14.43 33.38 -0.96
C SER A 407 15.58 32.40 -0.69
N TYR A 408 15.77 31.40 -1.56
CA TYR A 408 16.85 30.43 -1.42
C TYR A 408 18.18 30.96 -1.97
N ASP A 409 18.17 31.78 -3.02
CA ASP A 409 19.39 32.39 -3.58
C ASP A 409 20.14 33.27 -2.58
N ALA A 410 19.39 33.94 -1.69
CA ALA A 410 20.00 34.69 -0.58
C ALA A 410 20.72 33.74 0.41
N LYS A 411 20.15 32.56 0.67
CA LYS A 411 20.76 31.53 1.54
C LYS A 411 21.96 30.87 0.86
N ILE A 412 21.91 30.62 -0.45
CA ILE A 412 23.05 30.08 -1.21
C ILE A 412 24.24 31.04 -1.08
N LYS A 413 24.04 32.35 -1.34
CA LYS A 413 25.10 33.32 -1.19
C LYS A 413 25.69 33.43 0.22
N GLU A 414 24.91 33.15 1.25
CA GLU A 414 25.42 33.04 2.62
C GLU A 414 26.24 31.76 2.82
N GLN A 415 25.77 30.64 2.26
CA GLN A 415 26.51 29.37 2.30
C GLN A 415 27.81 29.46 1.50
N ASP A 416 27.82 30.11 0.33
CA ASP A 416 29.03 30.28 -0.51
C ASP A 416 30.19 30.89 0.26
N LYS A 417 29.92 31.86 1.14
CA LYS A 417 30.93 32.45 2.00
C LYS A 417 31.55 31.44 2.97
N LYS A 418 30.75 30.50 3.46
CA LYS A 418 31.19 29.43 4.38
C LYS A 418 31.93 28.33 3.63
N LEU A 419 31.48 28.04 2.41
CA LEU A 419 31.99 26.95 1.58
C LEU A 419 33.18 27.34 0.69
N ALA A 420 33.50 28.63 0.58
CA ALA A 420 34.63 29.10 -0.23
C ALA A 420 35.96 28.46 0.15
N GLY A 421 36.17 28.19 1.45
CA GLY A 421 37.34 27.47 1.95
C GLY A 421 37.39 25.98 1.63
N LEU A 422 36.32 25.42 1.10
CA LEU A 422 36.24 24.01 0.67
C LEU A 422 36.42 23.83 -0.84
N MET A 423 36.60 24.92 -1.59
CA MET A 423 36.93 24.83 -3.03
C MET A 423 38.34 24.26 -3.21
N TYR A 424 38.46 23.40 -4.21
CA TYR A 424 39.72 22.72 -4.53
C TYR A 424 40.04 22.81 -6.02
N SER A 425 41.28 22.88 -6.37
CA SER A 425 41.75 22.86 -7.75
C SER A 425 43.07 22.07 -7.87
N ASN A 426 43.16 21.30 -8.94
CA ASN A 426 44.43 20.68 -9.38
C ASN A 426 44.81 21.22 -10.80
N LEU A 427 45.73 20.56 -11.46
CA LEU A 427 46.18 20.97 -12.81
C LEU A 427 45.04 20.92 -13.83
N LEU A 428 44.09 19.99 -13.74
CA LEU A 428 43.06 19.71 -14.74
C LEU A 428 41.71 20.30 -14.37
N TYR A 429 41.30 20.24 -13.11
CA TYR A 429 39.96 20.53 -12.68
C TYR A 429 39.90 21.53 -11.52
N THR A 430 38.76 22.14 -11.38
CA THR A 430 38.43 23.02 -10.24
C THR A 430 37.00 22.76 -9.79
N THR A 431 36.78 22.82 -8.46
CA THR A 431 35.42 22.89 -7.92
C THR A 431 34.91 24.32 -7.94
N VAL A 432 33.64 24.51 -8.26
CA VAL A 432 32.94 25.81 -8.31
C VAL A 432 31.64 25.70 -7.51
N LEU A 433 31.31 26.75 -6.78
CA LEU A 433 30.03 26.84 -6.05
C LEU A 433 28.88 27.21 -6.99
N PRO A 434 27.65 26.73 -6.76
CA PRO A 434 26.46 27.17 -7.48
C PRO A 434 26.15 28.65 -7.17
N GLU A 435 25.83 29.44 -8.15
CA GLU A 435 25.50 30.86 -7.94
C GLU A 435 24.04 31.11 -7.52
N SER A 436 23.16 30.13 -7.80
CA SER A 436 21.71 30.23 -7.53
C SER A 436 21.03 28.87 -7.56
N MET A 437 19.78 28.81 -7.10
CA MET A 437 18.88 27.66 -7.28
C MET A 437 18.74 27.28 -8.75
N GLN A 438 18.61 28.28 -9.63
CA GLN A 438 18.48 28.06 -11.07
C GLN A 438 19.76 27.46 -11.66
N ASP A 439 20.93 27.81 -11.15
CA ASP A 439 22.19 27.22 -11.61
C ASP A 439 22.28 25.74 -11.31
N ILE A 440 21.90 25.32 -10.10
CA ILE A 440 21.83 23.89 -9.72
C ILE A 440 20.81 23.13 -10.59
N ARG A 441 19.66 23.74 -10.90
CA ARG A 441 18.65 23.12 -11.79
C ARG A 441 19.17 23.00 -13.22
N THR A 442 19.86 24.02 -13.70
CA THR A 442 20.46 24.01 -15.04
C THR A 442 21.56 22.94 -15.14
N GLU A 443 22.37 22.78 -14.10
CA GLU A 443 23.37 21.70 -14.01
C GLU A 443 22.69 20.33 -14.17
N GLY A 444 21.64 20.06 -13.37
CA GLY A 444 20.89 18.81 -13.46
C GLY A 444 20.26 18.56 -14.83
N LYS A 445 19.74 19.62 -15.46
CA LYS A 445 19.13 19.53 -16.80
C LYS A 445 20.16 19.25 -17.90
N VAL A 446 21.31 19.91 -17.85
CA VAL A 446 22.37 19.75 -18.87
C VAL A 446 23.06 18.40 -18.72
N LEU A 447 23.33 17.96 -17.51
CA LEU A 447 23.99 16.68 -17.23
C LEU A 447 23.02 15.52 -17.13
N ASP A 448 21.70 15.76 -17.27
CA ASP A 448 20.63 14.74 -17.21
C ASP A 448 20.75 13.86 -15.95
N HIS A 449 20.85 14.50 -14.79
CA HIS A 449 20.90 13.83 -13.48
C HIS A 449 20.14 14.60 -12.38
N CYS A 450 19.93 13.96 -11.23
CA CYS A 450 18.98 14.37 -10.21
C CYS A 450 19.43 15.54 -9.29
N VAL A 451 20.55 16.23 -9.55
CA VAL A 451 21.07 17.28 -8.63
C VAL A 451 20.07 18.40 -8.35
N ALA A 452 19.15 18.69 -9.28
CA ALA A 452 18.11 19.68 -9.07
C ALA A 452 17.28 19.43 -7.78
N SER A 453 17.09 18.17 -7.39
CA SER A 453 16.36 17.80 -6.18
C SER A 453 17.13 18.10 -4.87
N TYR A 454 18.42 18.38 -4.97
CA TYR A 454 19.30 18.72 -3.83
C TYR A 454 19.45 20.23 -3.61
N ALA A 455 18.92 21.07 -4.51
CA ALA A 455 19.10 22.52 -4.48
C ALA A 455 18.62 23.14 -3.14
N GLU A 456 17.45 22.74 -2.66
CA GLU A 456 16.91 23.21 -1.38
C GLU A 456 17.75 22.74 -0.18
N ARG A 457 18.29 21.52 -0.23
CA ARG A 457 19.17 20.98 0.83
C ARG A 457 20.50 21.71 0.87
N HIS A 458 21.04 22.07 -0.31
CA HIS A 458 22.25 22.89 -0.41
C HIS A 458 22.03 24.28 0.19
N ALA A 459 20.94 24.96 -0.18
CA ALA A 459 20.59 26.26 0.36
C ALA A 459 20.37 26.27 1.89
N LYS A 460 19.93 25.13 2.45
CA LYS A 460 19.76 24.94 3.90
C LYS A 460 21.06 24.47 4.61
N GLY A 461 22.15 24.25 3.91
CA GLY A 461 23.42 23.74 4.46
C GLY A 461 23.36 22.29 4.94
N ILE A 462 22.36 21.49 4.52
CA ILE A 462 22.22 20.07 4.87
C ILE A 462 23.20 19.22 4.06
N THR A 463 23.49 19.65 2.84
CA THR A 463 24.49 19.05 1.96
C THR A 463 25.14 20.18 1.14
N HIS A 464 26.33 19.93 0.61
CA HIS A 464 27.09 20.90 -0.15
C HIS A 464 27.28 20.40 -1.57
N ILE A 465 26.81 21.16 -2.54
CA ILE A 465 26.95 20.85 -3.95
C ILE A 465 28.08 21.71 -4.52
N PHE A 466 29.01 21.10 -5.21
CA PHE A 466 30.05 21.74 -5.99
C PHE A 466 29.98 21.23 -7.42
N PHE A 467 30.26 22.09 -8.37
CA PHE A 467 30.42 21.71 -9.77
C PHE A 467 31.90 21.52 -10.07
N ILE A 468 32.24 20.44 -10.75
CA ILE A 468 33.60 20.24 -11.24
C ILE A 468 33.68 20.77 -12.66
N ARG A 469 34.63 21.67 -12.90
CA ARG A 469 34.89 22.29 -14.19
C ARG A 469 36.29 21.96 -14.67
N LYS A 470 36.45 21.84 -16.01
CA LYS A 470 37.76 21.77 -16.66
C LYS A 470 38.39 23.15 -16.63
N ARG A 471 39.65 23.29 -16.16
CA ARG A 471 40.29 24.59 -16.06
C ARG A 471 40.49 25.30 -17.42
N TRP A 472 40.59 24.52 -18.50
CA TRP A 472 40.71 25.05 -19.88
C TRP A 472 39.38 25.31 -20.58
N LYS A 473 38.23 24.93 -19.96
CA LYS A 473 36.87 25.16 -20.43
C LYS A 473 35.92 25.31 -19.22
N PRO A 474 36.03 26.36 -18.45
CA PRO A 474 35.30 26.54 -17.20
C PRO A 474 33.78 26.70 -17.38
N GLU A 475 33.35 27.12 -18.57
CA GLU A 475 31.94 27.27 -18.95
C GLU A 475 31.27 25.93 -19.25
N GLU A 476 32.05 24.85 -19.55
CA GLU A 476 31.51 23.54 -19.85
C GLU A 476 31.11 22.82 -18.55
N ARG A 477 29.82 22.45 -18.44
CA ARG A 477 29.31 21.63 -17.35
C ARG A 477 29.86 20.22 -17.50
N TRP A 478 30.52 19.70 -16.44
CA TRP A 478 31.28 18.47 -16.56
C TRP A 478 30.89 17.41 -15.54
N TYR A 479 31.07 17.67 -14.25
CA TYR A 479 30.69 16.79 -13.15
C TYR A 479 30.11 17.61 -11.99
N THR A 480 29.26 16.96 -11.20
CA THR A 480 28.70 17.50 -9.96
C THR A 480 29.11 16.60 -8.81
N ILE A 481 29.56 17.18 -7.72
CA ILE A 481 29.97 16.47 -6.51
C ILE A 481 29.16 16.93 -5.31
N GLU A 482 28.66 15.98 -4.53
CA GLU A 482 27.97 16.22 -3.26
C GLU A 482 28.92 15.92 -2.11
N VAL A 483 29.07 16.90 -1.23
CA VAL A 483 29.85 16.82 0.00
C VAL A 483 28.91 16.92 1.19
N THR A 484 29.03 16.05 2.17
CA THR A 484 28.25 16.10 3.41
C THR A 484 28.68 17.27 4.29
N ALA A 485 27.84 17.67 5.25
CA ALA A 485 28.16 18.77 6.15
C ALA A 485 29.44 18.53 7.01
N ASP A 486 29.80 17.27 7.21
CA ASP A 486 31.00 16.82 7.90
C ASP A 486 32.21 16.57 6.95
N GLY A 487 32.11 16.93 5.68
CA GLY A 487 33.23 16.98 4.74
C GLY A 487 33.56 15.65 4.07
N TYR A 488 32.62 14.73 3.89
CA TYR A 488 32.81 13.52 3.10
C TYR A 488 32.16 13.64 1.73
N ILE A 489 32.86 13.20 0.69
CA ILE A 489 32.29 13.06 -0.64
C ILE A 489 31.28 11.92 -0.63
N ARG A 490 30.01 12.25 -0.86
CA ARG A 490 28.92 11.29 -0.89
C ARG A 490 28.72 10.70 -2.29
N GLN A 491 28.77 11.53 -3.31
CA GLN A 491 28.60 11.14 -4.71
C GLN A 491 29.26 12.17 -5.65
N CYS A 492 29.65 11.67 -6.82
CA CYS A 492 30.20 12.51 -7.90
C CYS A 492 29.76 11.91 -9.23
N TYR A 493 28.93 12.66 -9.97
CA TYR A 493 28.30 12.19 -11.20
C TYR A 493 28.49 13.20 -12.34
N GLY A 494 28.69 12.66 -13.54
CA GLY A 494 28.64 13.36 -14.80
C GLY A 494 27.34 13.10 -15.54
N TYR A 495 27.35 13.17 -16.86
CA TYR A 495 26.19 12.98 -17.72
C TYR A 495 25.51 11.62 -17.46
N LYS A 496 24.18 11.65 -17.25
CA LYS A 496 23.33 10.47 -16.95
C LYS A 496 23.84 9.60 -15.81
N ASP A 497 24.29 10.21 -14.72
CA ASP A 497 24.83 9.50 -13.53
C ASP A 497 25.93 8.49 -13.88
N ASN A 498 26.71 8.76 -14.93
CA ASN A 498 27.73 7.89 -15.50
C ASN A 498 27.18 6.55 -16.07
N GLN A 499 25.87 6.43 -16.33
CA GLN A 499 25.30 5.20 -16.88
C GLN A 499 25.72 4.91 -18.31
N THR A 500 25.94 5.97 -19.12
CA THR A 500 26.33 5.86 -20.52
C THR A 500 27.81 6.06 -20.77
N ILE A 501 28.50 6.81 -19.91
CA ILE A 501 29.92 7.11 -20.03
C ILE A 501 30.61 6.76 -18.71
N LYS A 502 31.57 5.84 -18.75
CA LYS A 502 32.33 5.46 -17.58
C LYS A 502 33.13 6.67 -17.06
N LYS A 503 33.10 6.87 -15.72
CA LYS A 503 33.86 7.95 -15.07
C LYS A 503 35.35 7.85 -15.42
N PRO A 504 35.96 8.95 -15.98
CA PRO A 504 37.39 8.96 -16.30
C PRO A 504 38.28 8.76 -15.06
N GLU A 505 39.42 8.13 -15.25
CA GLU A 505 40.37 7.92 -14.15
C GLU A 505 40.89 9.26 -13.57
N SER A 506 41.05 10.29 -14.43
CA SER A 506 41.37 11.65 -14.00
C SER A 506 40.36 12.27 -13.03
N ILE A 507 39.07 11.98 -13.19
CA ILE A 507 38.03 12.42 -12.24
C ILE A 507 38.09 11.60 -10.97
N LYS A 508 38.35 10.29 -11.03
CA LYS A 508 38.52 9.47 -9.85
C LYS A 508 39.73 9.88 -9.02
N LEU A 509 40.81 10.29 -9.69
CA LEU A 509 41.98 10.86 -9.04
C LEU A 509 41.64 12.19 -8.36
N PHE A 510 40.95 13.08 -9.08
CA PHE A 510 40.48 14.35 -8.54
C PHE A 510 39.58 14.17 -7.30
N GLU A 511 38.68 13.17 -7.27
CA GLU A 511 37.86 12.85 -6.11
C GLU A 511 38.71 12.44 -4.89
N LYS A 512 39.77 11.63 -5.11
CA LYS A 512 40.70 11.22 -4.05
C LYS A 512 41.47 12.39 -3.49
N GLU A 513 42.03 13.23 -4.37
CA GLU A 513 42.74 14.45 -4.00
C GLU A 513 41.84 15.43 -3.25
N TYR A 514 40.60 15.60 -3.74
CA TYR A 514 39.64 16.49 -3.09
C TYR A 514 39.20 15.96 -1.72
N GLN A 515 38.97 14.65 -1.56
CA GLN A 515 38.69 14.07 -0.24
C GLN A 515 39.85 14.25 0.72
N LEU A 516 41.08 14.07 0.27
CA LEU A 516 42.28 14.29 1.07
C LEU A 516 42.38 15.76 1.53
N PHE A 517 42.12 16.71 0.64
CA PHE A 517 42.05 18.12 0.99
C PHE A 517 40.95 18.41 2.03
N LEU A 518 39.75 17.84 1.86
CA LEU A 518 38.66 17.98 2.83
C LEU A 518 39.03 17.39 4.19
N ASP A 519 39.71 16.24 4.22
CA ASP A 519 40.17 15.61 5.46
C ASP A 519 41.19 16.51 6.22
N HIS A 520 42.05 17.22 5.49
CA HIS A 520 42.94 18.23 6.07
C HIS A 520 42.17 19.46 6.59
N VAL A 521 41.26 20.03 5.80
CA VAL A 521 40.46 21.20 6.20
C VAL A 521 39.59 20.92 7.43
N TYR A 522 39.03 19.71 7.52
CA TYR A 522 38.23 19.26 8.68
C TYR A 522 39.10 18.72 9.84
N LYS A 523 40.45 18.92 9.80
CA LYS A 523 41.43 18.52 10.83
C LYS A 523 41.41 17.02 11.18
N ARG A 524 41.11 16.19 10.18
CA ARG A 524 41.25 14.73 10.30
C ARG A 524 42.64 14.23 10.00
N LEU A 525 43.48 15.08 9.34
CA LEU A 525 44.89 14.85 9.05
C LEU A 525 45.68 16.03 9.53
N THR A 526 46.88 15.77 10.03
CA THR A 526 47.91 16.78 10.29
C THR A 526 48.56 17.26 8.99
N ASP A 527 49.25 18.40 9.00
CA ASP A 527 49.94 18.93 7.84
C ASP A 527 50.95 17.93 7.24
N GLU A 528 51.71 17.22 8.09
CA GLU A 528 52.65 16.19 7.65
C GLU A 528 52.00 14.97 7.02
N GLU A 529 50.86 14.52 7.58
CA GLU A 529 50.08 13.40 7.02
C GLU A 529 49.47 13.76 5.69
N TYR A 530 48.97 14.99 5.55
CA TYR A 530 48.43 15.52 4.32
C TYR A 530 49.47 15.58 3.21
N GLU A 531 50.67 16.18 3.48
CA GLU A 531 51.77 16.28 2.53
C GLU A 531 52.25 14.91 2.05
N LYS A 532 52.46 13.96 2.98
CA LYS A 532 52.86 12.59 2.63
C LYS A 532 51.82 11.87 1.75
N ALA A 533 50.54 12.04 2.06
CA ALA A 533 49.44 11.42 1.28
C ALA A 533 49.29 12.07 -0.11
N ALA A 534 49.44 13.38 -0.21
CA ALA A 534 49.42 14.13 -1.46
C ALA A 534 50.58 13.74 -2.40
N MET A 535 51.79 13.63 -1.89
CA MET A 535 52.94 13.12 -2.66
C MET A 535 52.71 11.72 -3.20
N LYS A 536 52.21 10.82 -2.36
CA LYS A 536 51.89 9.43 -2.77
C LYS A 536 50.81 9.35 -3.86
N LEU A 537 49.83 10.24 -3.84
CA LEU A 537 48.80 10.31 -4.89
C LEU A 537 49.39 10.86 -6.21
N ALA A 538 50.29 11.84 -6.16
CA ALA A 538 50.95 12.39 -7.32
C ALA A 538 51.85 11.35 -8.01
N ASP A 539 52.64 10.56 -7.25
CA ASP A 539 53.51 9.52 -7.78
C ASP A 539 52.74 8.36 -8.44
N ASN A 540 51.59 7.96 -7.86
CA ASN A 540 50.73 6.92 -8.43
C ASN A 540 49.97 7.40 -9.68
N GLY A 541 49.57 8.68 -9.74
CA GLY A 541 48.92 9.26 -10.92
C GLY A 541 49.87 9.42 -12.12
N GLY A 542 51.16 9.57 -11.90
CA GLY A 542 52.18 9.63 -12.96
C GLY A 542 52.46 8.28 -13.63
N ASN A 543 52.33 7.16 -12.90
CA ASN A 543 52.62 5.82 -13.40
C ASN A 543 51.46 5.22 -14.26
N GLU A 544 50.22 5.61 -14.05
CA GLU A 544 49.07 5.12 -14.84
C GLU A 544 48.95 5.83 -16.19
N ASN A 545 49.33 7.10 -16.31
CA ASN A 545 49.34 7.82 -17.57
C ASN A 545 50.47 7.38 -18.53
N GLY A 546 51.55 6.81 -18.02
CA GLY A 546 52.65 6.25 -18.82
C GLY A 546 52.33 4.91 -19.49
N ARG A 547 51.41 4.14 -18.96
CA ARG A 547 50.99 2.83 -19.52
C ARG A 547 49.90 2.90 -20.60
N SER A 548 49.13 3.98 -20.65
CA SER A 548 48.05 4.13 -21.62
C SER A 548 48.52 4.63 -23.00
N ASN A 549 49.72 5.23 -23.12
CA ASN A 549 50.19 5.77 -24.40
C ASN A 549 51.10 4.83 -25.21
N ASN A 550 51.45 3.63 -24.70
CA ASN A 550 52.28 2.69 -25.45
C ASN A 550 51.55 1.59 -26.21
N ASN A 551 50.21 1.58 -26.20
CA ASN A 551 49.42 0.57 -26.94
C ASN A 551 48.64 1.11 -28.16
N GLN A 552 48.91 2.34 -28.63
CA GLN A 552 48.27 2.90 -29.84
C GLN A 552 49.22 3.21 -31.01
N LEU A 553 50.44 2.65 -31.01
CA LEU A 553 51.39 2.83 -32.13
C LEU A 553 51.89 1.54 -32.75
N THR A 554 51.07 0.48 -32.76
CA THR A 554 51.27 -0.69 -33.68
C THR A 554 49.95 -1.41 -33.90
N ALA A 555 49.16 -1.00 -34.91
CA ALA A 555 48.45 -1.83 -35.87
C ALA A 555 47.59 -0.91 -36.76
#